data_f7f86f3612a1dc188753fedea09ac88e
#
_entry.id   f7f86f3612a1dc188753fedea09ac88e
#
_cell.length_a   1.000
_cell.length_b   1.000
_cell.length_c   1.000
_cell.angle_alpha   90.00
_cell.angle_beta   90.00
_cell.angle_gamma   90.00
#
_symmetry.space_group_name_H-M   'P 1'
#
loop_
_entity.id
_entity.type
_entity.pdbx_description
1 polymer ?
#
loop_
_entity_poly.entity_id
_entity_poly.type
_entity_poly.pdbx_seq_one_letter_code
_entity_poly.pdbx_strand_id
1 'polypeptide(L)'
;STEGVAGEFIFKANETIIGLLESHGTLVKHEPITHSYPHCWRHKTPVIFRATPQWFVSMTKKNLRDKVNDEILNVKWIPNWGQKRIELMVGNRPDWCISRQRYWGSPITLFINKNTGELHPDTEKLFEVVAKKIELDGIEAWFKLKVEDVLGAEAKDYEKTTDTLDVWFDSGVSHYAVLKASSYLSDVADMYLEGSDQHRGWFQSSLLTSCAINERAPYKQVLTHGFTVDQNGHKMSKSLGNVIPPQKVVNSLGADILRLWIGSTDYSGEMTVSDEILNRSADSYRRIRNTMRFMLANMQGFDPKNDLVDMNDMLVLDRWIVSKTHDLQQQVINEYDNYNFHFVMKAILNFCTNDLGGFYLDVIKDRQYTTQTDSLARRSAQSALFHISHAMVRWLSPILSFTSEEIWQFLPGASNESVFLQTWYEGLEGNFDSPVIESCRDINTHLRKELEEMRRNKVIGSSLDAEVDIYCKDENYQNLLGLKDELRFVFITSEARVNELSSKPSDAKEIDSSIAIKVYKSKHQKCVRCWHHRPEIGQNKMHNDLCDRCVENVSGKGENRVFA
;
A
#
# COMPACT_ATOMS: atom_id res chain seq x y z
N SER A 1 -5.70 -47.70 -41.18
CA SER A 1 -7.15 -47.76 -41.00
C SER A 1 -7.44 -48.63 -39.80
N THR A 2 -8.22 -48.16 -38.89
CA THR A 2 -8.66 -48.85 -37.67
C THR A 2 -9.88 -49.72 -38.00
N GLU A 3 -9.70 -50.74 -38.86
CA GLU A 3 -10.73 -51.73 -39.09
C GLU A 3 -11.11 -52.40 -37.77
N GLY A 4 -12.41 -52.48 -37.46
CA GLY A 4 -12.94 -53.08 -36.24
C GLY A 4 -13.39 -52.09 -35.16
N VAL A 5 -12.93 -50.82 -35.19
CA VAL A 5 -13.33 -49.78 -34.20
C VAL A 5 -13.78 -48.47 -34.87
N ALA A 6 -13.84 -48.43 -36.17
CA ALA A 6 -14.28 -47.25 -36.92
C ALA A 6 -15.74 -46.91 -36.59
N GLY A 7 -15.99 -45.67 -36.14
CA GLY A 7 -17.31 -45.19 -35.73
C GLY A 7 -17.64 -45.38 -34.26
N GLU A 8 -16.83 -46.10 -33.49
CA GLU A 8 -17.03 -46.19 -32.06
C GLU A 8 -16.52 -44.95 -31.29
N PHE A 9 -17.18 -44.64 -30.21
CA PHE A 9 -16.71 -43.57 -29.31
C PHE A 9 -15.40 -43.98 -28.64
N ILE A 10 -14.38 -43.13 -28.73
CA ILE A 10 -12.97 -43.45 -28.39
C ILE A 10 -12.77 -44.12 -27.01
N PHE A 11 -13.51 -43.71 -26.00
CA PHE A 11 -13.38 -44.31 -24.63
C PHE A 11 -14.12 -45.66 -24.53
N LYS A 12 -15.05 -45.98 -25.45
CA LYS A 12 -15.69 -47.31 -25.53
C LYS A 12 -14.88 -48.28 -26.37
N ALA A 13 -14.15 -47.77 -27.35
CA ALA A 13 -13.30 -48.59 -28.23
C ALA A 13 -12.22 -49.38 -27.48
N ASN A 14 -11.86 -48.98 -26.23
CA ASN A 14 -10.87 -49.71 -25.45
C ASN A 14 -11.26 -51.19 -25.21
N GLU A 15 -12.51 -51.45 -24.85
CA GLU A 15 -13.02 -52.83 -24.66
C GLU A 15 -12.99 -53.63 -25.95
N THR A 16 -13.40 -53.02 -27.04
CA THR A 16 -13.36 -53.63 -28.40
C THR A 16 -11.93 -53.96 -28.80
N ILE A 17 -10.97 -53.06 -28.55
CA ILE A 17 -9.54 -53.26 -28.84
C ILE A 17 -8.98 -54.41 -28.00
N ILE A 18 -9.29 -54.49 -26.73
CA ILE A 18 -8.84 -55.56 -25.83
C ILE A 18 -9.36 -56.92 -26.34
N GLY A 19 -10.67 -56.97 -26.66
CA GLY A 19 -11.27 -58.18 -27.24
C GLY A 19 -10.66 -58.61 -28.58
N LEU A 20 -10.31 -57.68 -29.44
CA LEU A 20 -9.61 -57.94 -30.69
C LEU A 20 -8.20 -58.50 -30.43
N LEU A 21 -7.44 -57.92 -29.49
CA LEU A 21 -6.10 -58.42 -29.11
C LEU A 21 -6.16 -59.82 -28.51
N GLU A 22 -7.17 -60.11 -27.68
CA GLU A 22 -7.42 -61.44 -27.14
C GLU A 22 -7.73 -62.46 -28.24
N SER A 23 -8.64 -62.13 -29.16
CA SER A 23 -9.03 -63.00 -30.24
C SER A 23 -7.89 -63.32 -31.21
N HIS A 24 -6.92 -62.45 -31.37
CA HIS A 24 -5.72 -62.63 -32.17
C HIS A 24 -4.56 -63.28 -31.39
N GLY A 25 -4.74 -63.55 -30.08
CA GLY A 25 -3.69 -64.14 -29.23
C GLY A 25 -2.48 -63.22 -29.00
N THR A 26 -2.66 -61.90 -29.21
CA THR A 26 -1.60 -60.90 -29.10
C THR A 26 -1.64 -60.08 -27.80
N LEU A 27 -2.68 -60.24 -26.96
CA LEU A 27 -2.77 -59.61 -25.65
C LEU A 27 -1.81 -60.26 -24.67
N VAL A 28 -0.80 -59.51 -24.22
CA VAL A 28 0.18 -60.01 -23.24
C VAL A 28 -0.38 -59.89 -21.83
N LYS A 29 -0.96 -58.75 -21.47
CA LYS A 29 -1.54 -58.50 -20.14
C LYS A 29 -2.48 -57.28 -20.19
N HIS A 30 -3.57 -57.35 -19.43
CA HIS A 30 -4.46 -56.22 -19.18
C HIS A 30 -4.64 -56.02 -17.66
N GLU A 31 -4.38 -54.84 -17.16
CA GLU A 31 -4.62 -54.46 -15.78
C GLU A 31 -5.25 -53.09 -15.67
N PRO A 32 -6.24 -52.90 -14.80
CA PRO A 32 -6.79 -51.57 -14.53
C PRO A 32 -5.77 -50.75 -13.70
N ILE A 33 -5.55 -49.49 -14.11
CA ILE A 33 -4.72 -48.55 -13.35
C ILE A 33 -5.54 -47.32 -13.04
N THR A 34 -5.28 -46.73 -11.83
CA THR A 34 -5.84 -45.45 -11.45
C THR A 34 -4.74 -44.40 -11.51
N HIS A 35 -4.93 -43.39 -12.33
CA HIS A 35 -3.96 -42.30 -12.48
C HIS A 35 -4.68 -40.96 -12.75
N SER A 36 -3.96 -39.82 -12.60
CA SER A 36 -4.47 -38.52 -13.00
C SER A 36 -4.60 -38.42 -14.50
N TYR A 37 -5.78 -38.07 -14.99
CA TYR A 37 -6.07 -37.90 -16.41
C TYR A 37 -6.63 -36.52 -16.72
N PRO A 38 -6.21 -35.84 -17.80
CA PRO A 38 -6.72 -34.52 -18.17
C PRO A 38 -8.22 -34.53 -18.47
N HIS A 39 -8.96 -33.61 -17.82
CA HIS A 39 -10.38 -33.41 -18.05
C HIS A 39 -10.67 -31.99 -18.54
N CYS A 40 -11.69 -31.83 -19.33
CA CYS A 40 -12.21 -30.53 -19.73
C CYS A 40 -12.63 -29.76 -18.45
N TRP A 41 -12.07 -28.60 -18.21
CA TRP A 41 -12.33 -27.81 -17.00
C TRP A 41 -13.82 -27.41 -16.87
N ARG A 42 -14.53 -27.27 -18.00
CA ARG A 42 -15.95 -26.90 -18.02
C ARG A 42 -16.87 -28.12 -17.88
N HIS A 43 -16.72 -29.13 -18.74
CA HIS A 43 -17.60 -30.28 -18.78
C HIS A 43 -17.20 -31.42 -17.85
N LYS A 44 -15.98 -31.36 -17.28
CA LYS A 44 -15.42 -32.38 -16.37
C LYS A 44 -15.32 -33.79 -17.03
N THR A 45 -15.37 -33.86 -18.35
CA THR A 45 -15.17 -35.09 -19.11
C THR A 45 -13.72 -35.27 -19.51
N PRO A 46 -13.24 -36.53 -19.66
CA PRO A 46 -11.90 -36.80 -20.16
C PRO A 46 -11.67 -36.15 -21.54
N VAL A 47 -10.46 -35.63 -21.77
CA VAL A 47 -10.04 -35.12 -23.09
C VAL A 47 -9.15 -36.11 -23.80
N ILE A 48 -9.01 -35.95 -25.13
CA ILE A 48 -8.10 -36.73 -25.94
C ILE A 48 -7.00 -35.84 -26.53
N PHE A 49 -5.85 -36.43 -26.81
CA PHE A 49 -4.77 -35.80 -27.53
C PHE A 49 -4.93 -36.08 -29.02
N ARG A 50 -4.94 -35.01 -29.82
CA ARG A 50 -5.11 -35.09 -31.27
C ARG A 50 -4.07 -34.23 -31.97
N ALA A 51 -3.36 -34.78 -32.96
CA ALA A 51 -2.52 -34.01 -33.85
C ALA A 51 -3.38 -33.28 -34.88
N THR A 52 -3.23 -31.96 -34.96
CA THR A 52 -3.87 -31.08 -35.94
C THR A 52 -2.86 -30.06 -36.46
N PRO A 53 -2.98 -29.55 -37.68
CA PRO A 53 -2.19 -28.41 -38.15
C PRO A 53 -2.38 -27.23 -37.19
N GLN A 54 -1.28 -26.56 -36.81
CA GLN A 54 -1.31 -25.46 -35.86
C GLN A 54 -0.36 -24.35 -36.30
N TRP A 55 -0.65 -23.13 -35.83
CA TRP A 55 0.21 -21.96 -36.02
C TRP A 55 1.04 -21.70 -34.77
N PHE A 56 2.33 -21.40 -34.97
CA PHE A 56 3.28 -21.22 -33.89
C PHE A 56 4.07 -19.94 -34.07
N VAL A 57 4.33 -19.24 -32.92
CA VAL A 57 5.41 -18.26 -32.82
C VAL A 57 6.67 -19.05 -32.47
N SER A 58 7.68 -19.00 -33.33
CA SER A 58 8.94 -19.70 -33.11
C SER A 58 9.79 -18.94 -32.09
N MET A 59 10.25 -19.64 -31.05
CA MET A 59 11.14 -19.09 -30.03
C MET A 59 12.59 -19.00 -30.50
N THR A 60 12.96 -19.71 -31.58
CA THR A 60 14.34 -19.74 -32.08
C THR A 60 14.58 -18.86 -33.30
N LYS A 61 13.54 -18.63 -34.13
CA LYS A 61 13.66 -17.76 -35.29
C LYS A 61 13.99 -16.33 -34.85
N LYS A 62 14.92 -15.68 -35.57
CA LYS A 62 15.42 -14.32 -35.28
C LYS A 62 15.92 -14.15 -33.83
N ASN A 63 16.34 -15.24 -33.18
CA ASN A 63 16.86 -15.27 -31.80
C ASN A 63 15.86 -14.70 -30.77
N LEU A 64 14.56 -14.93 -30.95
CA LEU A 64 13.53 -14.32 -30.09
C LEU A 64 13.77 -14.65 -28.62
N ARG A 65 14.08 -15.92 -28.27
CA ARG A 65 14.33 -16.34 -26.87
C ARG A 65 15.46 -15.55 -26.22
N ASP A 66 16.57 -15.37 -26.94
CA ASP A 66 17.74 -14.67 -26.42
C ASP A 66 17.42 -13.18 -26.23
N LYS A 67 16.78 -12.54 -27.21
CA LYS A 67 16.30 -11.15 -27.08
C LYS A 67 15.37 -10.96 -25.88
N VAL A 68 14.45 -11.88 -25.66
CA VAL A 68 13.53 -11.84 -24.50
C VAL A 68 14.31 -11.97 -23.19
N ASN A 69 15.29 -12.88 -23.11
CA ASN A 69 16.11 -13.03 -21.91
C ASN A 69 16.96 -11.78 -21.63
N ASP A 70 17.49 -11.13 -22.65
CA ASP A 70 18.23 -9.88 -22.50
C ASP A 70 17.32 -8.75 -21.99
N GLU A 71 16.10 -8.65 -22.52
CA GLU A 71 15.13 -7.64 -22.11
C GLU A 71 14.59 -7.86 -20.67
N ILE A 72 14.51 -9.11 -20.20
CA ILE A 72 14.17 -9.40 -18.79
C ILE A 72 15.12 -8.70 -17.81
N LEU A 73 16.42 -8.57 -18.17
CA LEU A 73 17.43 -7.93 -17.33
C LEU A 73 17.25 -6.40 -17.27
N ASN A 74 16.61 -5.81 -18.27
CA ASN A 74 16.37 -4.37 -18.37
C ASN A 74 15.09 -3.93 -17.62
N VAL A 75 14.29 -4.87 -17.13
CA VAL A 75 13.03 -4.61 -16.40
C VAL A 75 13.26 -4.64 -14.90
N LYS A 76 12.68 -3.66 -14.16
CA LYS A 76 12.65 -3.68 -12.69
C LYS A 76 11.54 -4.62 -12.21
N TRP A 77 11.92 -5.73 -11.55
CA TRP A 77 10.98 -6.71 -11.01
C TRP A 77 10.74 -6.47 -9.51
N ILE A 78 9.48 -6.38 -9.14
CA ILE A 78 9.02 -6.12 -7.77
C ILE A 78 7.98 -7.18 -7.39
N PRO A 79 8.28 -8.08 -6.43
CA PRO A 79 9.60 -8.35 -5.81
C PRO A 79 10.63 -8.94 -6.79
N ASN A 80 11.90 -8.87 -6.41
CA ASN A 80 13.02 -9.32 -7.26
C ASN A 80 12.94 -10.80 -7.71
N TRP A 81 12.26 -11.68 -6.96
CA TRP A 81 12.06 -13.08 -7.35
C TRP A 81 11.31 -13.23 -8.68
N GLY A 82 10.53 -12.23 -9.07
CA GLY A 82 9.79 -12.22 -10.34
C GLY A 82 10.70 -12.37 -11.55
N GLN A 83 11.88 -11.77 -11.52
CA GLN A 83 12.89 -11.90 -12.59
C GLN A 83 13.28 -13.37 -12.80
N LYS A 84 13.72 -14.03 -11.75
CA LYS A 84 14.15 -15.44 -11.86
C LYS A 84 13.05 -16.36 -12.34
N ARG A 85 11.82 -16.09 -11.92
CA ARG A 85 10.65 -16.87 -12.32
C ARG A 85 10.37 -16.74 -13.83
N ILE A 86 10.40 -15.53 -14.39
CA ILE A 86 10.15 -15.32 -15.82
C ILE A 86 11.30 -15.85 -16.67
N GLU A 87 12.56 -15.69 -16.24
CA GLU A 87 13.75 -16.25 -16.90
C GLU A 87 13.61 -17.76 -17.10
N LEU A 88 13.25 -18.49 -16.03
CA LEU A 88 13.07 -19.95 -16.10
C LEU A 88 11.91 -20.35 -17.02
N MET A 89 10.84 -19.57 -17.04
CA MET A 89 9.68 -19.85 -17.89
C MET A 89 9.97 -19.59 -19.37
N VAL A 90 10.73 -18.56 -19.71
CA VAL A 90 11.12 -18.24 -21.09
C VAL A 90 12.24 -19.15 -21.59
N GLY A 91 13.26 -19.40 -20.76
CA GLY A 91 14.42 -20.20 -21.14
C GLY A 91 14.06 -21.62 -21.61
N ASN A 92 13.08 -22.25 -20.97
CA ASN A 92 12.62 -23.59 -21.28
C ASN A 92 11.33 -23.63 -22.13
N ARG A 93 10.86 -22.46 -22.65
CA ARG A 93 9.61 -22.40 -23.38
C ARG A 93 9.74 -23.04 -24.77
N PRO A 94 8.86 -23.99 -25.15
CA PRO A 94 8.73 -24.44 -26.53
C PRO A 94 8.13 -23.33 -27.40
N ASP A 95 8.11 -23.55 -28.71
CA ASP A 95 7.38 -22.68 -29.65
C ASP A 95 5.94 -22.49 -29.19
N TRP A 96 5.43 -21.27 -29.31
CA TRP A 96 4.12 -20.91 -28.77
C TRP A 96 3.03 -21.19 -29.80
N CYS A 97 2.22 -22.23 -29.55
CA CYS A 97 1.03 -22.52 -30.37
C CYS A 97 -0.03 -21.43 -30.15
N ILE A 98 -0.28 -20.62 -31.16
CA ILE A 98 -1.19 -19.47 -31.10
C ILE A 98 -2.57 -19.75 -31.70
N SER A 99 -2.77 -20.87 -32.42
CA SER A 99 -4.05 -21.23 -33.02
C SER A 99 -4.94 -22.04 -32.10
N ARG A 100 -6.24 -21.79 -32.17
CA ARG A 100 -7.28 -22.48 -31.41
C ARG A 100 -8.45 -22.81 -32.34
N GLN A 101 -8.95 -24.04 -32.24
CA GLN A 101 -10.14 -24.49 -32.97
C GLN A 101 -11.38 -24.13 -32.15
N ARG A 102 -11.78 -22.84 -32.23
CA ARG A 102 -12.88 -22.25 -31.47
C ARG A 102 -13.83 -21.47 -32.38
N TYR A 103 -15.11 -21.44 -32.04
CA TYR A 103 -16.12 -20.62 -32.75
C TYR A 103 -16.12 -19.16 -32.32
N TRP A 104 -15.50 -18.84 -31.17
CA TRP A 104 -15.41 -17.49 -30.63
C TRP A 104 -13.96 -17.13 -30.33
N GLY A 105 -13.52 -16.00 -30.82
CA GLY A 105 -12.19 -15.45 -30.65
C GLY A 105 -11.75 -14.62 -31.84
N SER A 106 -10.63 -13.91 -31.73
CA SER A 106 -10.02 -13.18 -32.84
C SER A 106 -9.54 -14.15 -33.90
N PRO A 107 -9.99 -14.04 -35.16
CA PRO A 107 -9.61 -14.99 -36.19
C PRO A 107 -8.15 -14.82 -36.62
N ILE A 108 -7.55 -15.93 -37.04
CA ILE A 108 -6.28 -15.91 -37.77
C ILE A 108 -6.61 -15.67 -39.24
N THR A 109 -6.37 -14.45 -39.74
CA THR A 109 -6.85 -14.03 -41.08
C THR A 109 -5.86 -14.37 -42.20
N LEU A 110 -5.58 -15.65 -42.38
CA LEU A 110 -4.64 -16.16 -43.38
C LEU A 110 -5.32 -16.88 -44.52
N PHE A 111 -4.72 -16.80 -45.72
CA PHE A 111 -5.08 -17.58 -46.88
C PHE A 111 -3.97 -18.60 -47.17
N ILE A 112 -4.34 -19.86 -47.27
CA ILE A 112 -3.41 -21.00 -47.37
C ILE A 112 -3.64 -21.71 -48.71
N ASN A 113 -2.57 -22.03 -49.41
CA ASN A 113 -2.65 -22.85 -50.61
C ASN A 113 -3.08 -24.27 -50.27
N LYS A 114 -4.14 -24.74 -50.91
CA LYS A 114 -4.77 -26.05 -50.68
C LYS A 114 -3.84 -27.24 -50.95
N ASN A 115 -2.86 -27.07 -51.84
CA ASN A 115 -1.97 -28.14 -52.25
C ASN A 115 -0.65 -28.16 -51.47
N THR A 116 -0.08 -26.99 -51.20
CA THR A 116 1.23 -26.87 -50.55
C THR A 116 1.15 -26.59 -49.05
N GLY A 117 0.02 -26.06 -48.55
CA GLY A 117 -0.13 -25.60 -47.18
C GLY A 117 0.63 -24.30 -46.86
N GLU A 118 1.19 -23.65 -47.87
CA GLU A 118 1.94 -22.41 -47.72
C GLU A 118 1.03 -21.19 -47.71
N LEU A 119 1.49 -20.10 -47.07
CA LEU A 119 0.79 -18.82 -47.06
C LEU A 119 0.74 -18.20 -48.47
N HIS A 120 -0.29 -17.39 -48.70
CA HIS A 120 -0.35 -16.58 -49.90
C HIS A 120 0.85 -15.63 -49.98
N PRO A 121 1.54 -15.45 -51.12
CA PRO A 121 2.71 -14.57 -51.26
C PRO A 121 2.44 -13.12 -50.79
N ASP A 122 1.24 -12.60 -51.07
CA ASP A 122 0.82 -11.25 -50.68
C ASP A 122 0.13 -11.18 -49.31
N THR A 123 0.43 -12.08 -48.38
CA THR A 123 -0.21 -12.15 -47.06
C THR A 123 -0.27 -10.80 -46.34
N GLU A 124 0.80 -9.99 -46.38
CA GLU A 124 0.84 -8.67 -45.72
C GLU A 124 -0.21 -7.71 -46.31
N LYS A 125 -0.37 -7.68 -47.65
CA LYS A 125 -1.40 -6.85 -48.28
C LYS A 125 -2.82 -7.36 -47.96
N LEU A 126 -2.98 -8.66 -47.88
CA LEU A 126 -4.25 -9.30 -47.59
C LEU A 126 -4.69 -9.01 -46.14
N PHE A 127 -3.76 -8.92 -45.20
CA PHE A 127 -4.06 -8.46 -43.84
C PHE A 127 -4.68 -7.06 -43.83
N GLU A 128 -4.12 -6.11 -44.59
CA GLU A 128 -4.67 -4.75 -44.67
C GLU A 128 -6.10 -4.73 -45.28
N VAL A 129 -6.33 -5.55 -46.30
CA VAL A 129 -7.65 -5.67 -46.91
C VAL A 129 -8.68 -6.23 -45.94
N VAL A 130 -8.31 -7.27 -45.18
CA VAL A 130 -9.18 -7.89 -44.19
C VAL A 130 -9.40 -6.99 -43.00
N ALA A 131 -8.36 -6.31 -42.52
CA ALA A 131 -8.44 -5.36 -41.41
C ALA A 131 -9.45 -4.25 -41.68
N LYS A 132 -9.42 -3.64 -42.88
CA LYS A 132 -10.40 -2.61 -43.30
C LYS A 132 -11.84 -3.13 -43.33
N LYS A 133 -12.06 -4.40 -43.71
CA LYS A 133 -13.38 -5.00 -43.66
C LYS A 133 -13.85 -5.23 -42.22
N ILE A 134 -12.94 -5.64 -41.34
CA ILE A 134 -13.24 -5.85 -39.91
C ILE A 134 -13.51 -4.50 -39.22
N GLU A 135 -12.80 -3.43 -39.57
CA GLU A 135 -13.08 -2.08 -39.07
C GLU A 135 -14.48 -1.60 -39.40
N LEU A 136 -14.98 -1.92 -40.61
CA LEU A 136 -16.30 -1.49 -41.06
C LEU A 136 -17.45 -2.35 -40.51
N ASP A 137 -17.28 -3.66 -40.51
CA ASP A 137 -18.37 -4.63 -40.28
C ASP A 137 -18.17 -5.48 -39.02
N GLY A 138 -17.11 -5.21 -38.25
CA GLY A 138 -16.74 -6.01 -37.10
C GLY A 138 -16.11 -7.35 -37.47
N ILE A 139 -15.76 -8.13 -36.42
CA ILE A 139 -15.04 -9.42 -36.59
C ILE A 139 -15.78 -10.44 -37.43
N GLU A 140 -17.11 -10.35 -37.51
CA GLU A 140 -17.97 -11.21 -38.34
C GLU A 140 -17.65 -11.08 -39.84
N ALA A 141 -17.04 -9.97 -40.26
CA ALA A 141 -16.60 -9.77 -41.64
C ALA A 141 -15.69 -10.89 -42.13
N TRP A 142 -14.75 -11.38 -41.29
CA TRP A 142 -13.90 -12.50 -41.66
C TRP A 142 -14.67 -13.80 -41.84
N PHE A 143 -15.59 -14.11 -40.95
CA PHE A 143 -16.33 -15.37 -41.02
C PHE A 143 -17.27 -15.41 -42.23
N LYS A 144 -17.85 -14.27 -42.62
CA LYS A 144 -18.73 -14.11 -43.78
C LYS A 144 -17.96 -13.95 -45.10
N LEU A 145 -16.67 -13.59 -45.06
CA LEU A 145 -15.84 -13.34 -46.23
C LEU A 145 -15.74 -14.59 -47.11
N LYS A 146 -16.03 -14.44 -48.39
CA LYS A 146 -15.74 -15.46 -49.42
C LYS A 146 -14.33 -15.23 -49.97
N VAL A 147 -13.59 -16.29 -50.21
CA VAL A 147 -12.21 -16.20 -50.71
C VAL A 147 -12.16 -15.51 -52.08
N GLU A 148 -13.18 -15.72 -52.91
CA GLU A 148 -13.34 -15.11 -54.22
C GLU A 148 -13.44 -13.59 -54.18
N ASP A 149 -14.01 -13.02 -53.10
CA ASP A 149 -14.19 -11.57 -52.95
C ASP A 149 -12.85 -10.84 -52.71
N VAL A 150 -11.80 -11.59 -52.37
CA VAL A 150 -10.48 -11.04 -52.09
C VAL A 150 -9.42 -11.49 -53.08
N LEU A 151 -9.42 -12.77 -53.43
CA LEU A 151 -8.41 -13.38 -54.31
C LEU A 151 -8.85 -13.54 -55.76
N GLY A 152 -10.14 -13.28 -56.07
CA GLY A 152 -10.64 -13.41 -57.44
C GLY A 152 -10.38 -14.79 -58.06
N ALA A 153 -9.69 -14.84 -59.18
CA ALA A 153 -9.39 -16.08 -59.90
C ALA A 153 -8.46 -17.06 -59.14
N GLU A 154 -7.65 -16.56 -58.22
CA GLU A 154 -6.73 -17.38 -57.40
C GLU A 154 -7.46 -18.15 -56.28
N ALA A 155 -8.69 -17.77 -55.95
CA ALA A 155 -9.49 -18.41 -54.90
C ALA A 155 -9.64 -19.93 -55.03
N LYS A 156 -9.55 -20.46 -56.26
CA LYS A 156 -9.58 -21.91 -56.53
C LYS A 156 -8.44 -22.66 -55.83
N ASP A 157 -7.28 -22.04 -55.69
CA ASP A 157 -6.05 -22.63 -55.17
C ASP A 157 -5.85 -22.37 -53.69
N TYR A 158 -6.64 -21.46 -53.09
CA TYR A 158 -6.50 -21.03 -51.70
C TYR A 158 -7.77 -21.28 -50.86
N GLU A 159 -7.56 -21.47 -49.56
CA GLU A 159 -8.63 -21.50 -48.57
C GLU A 159 -8.27 -20.52 -47.41
N LYS A 160 -9.29 -20.01 -46.76
CA LYS A 160 -9.08 -19.19 -45.56
C LYS A 160 -9.00 -20.04 -44.29
N THR A 161 -8.19 -19.64 -43.34
CA THR A 161 -8.15 -20.30 -42.03
C THR A 161 -9.44 -20.10 -41.24
N THR A 162 -9.80 -21.10 -40.45
CA THR A 162 -10.98 -21.07 -39.57
C THR A 162 -10.59 -20.99 -38.09
N ASP A 163 -9.30 -21.06 -37.81
CA ASP A 163 -8.77 -21.00 -36.45
C ASP A 163 -8.87 -19.59 -35.87
N THR A 164 -8.96 -19.52 -34.54
CA THR A 164 -8.89 -18.27 -33.76
C THR A 164 -7.55 -18.19 -33.03
N LEU A 165 -7.18 -17.00 -32.65
CA LEU A 165 -5.99 -16.76 -31.83
C LEU A 165 -6.18 -17.28 -30.40
N ASP A 166 -5.06 -17.66 -29.77
CA ASP A 166 -4.98 -17.85 -28.35
C ASP A 166 -5.29 -16.51 -27.63
N VAL A 167 -6.18 -16.51 -26.68
CA VAL A 167 -6.56 -15.30 -25.90
C VAL A 167 -5.36 -14.61 -25.23
N TRP A 168 -4.28 -15.36 -24.96
CA TRP A 168 -3.04 -14.78 -24.48
C TRP A 168 -2.27 -14.00 -25.54
N PHE A 169 -2.53 -14.26 -26.83
CA PHE A 169 -2.02 -13.42 -27.91
C PHE A 169 -2.78 -12.09 -27.93
N ASP A 170 -4.12 -12.11 -27.83
CA ASP A 170 -4.94 -10.90 -27.79
C ASP A 170 -4.52 -9.99 -26.64
N SER A 171 -4.39 -10.52 -25.43
CA SER A 171 -3.88 -9.76 -24.28
C SER A 171 -2.41 -9.37 -24.42
N GLY A 172 -1.61 -10.23 -25.04
CA GLY A 172 -0.18 -10.01 -25.26
C GLY A 172 0.13 -8.80 -26.13
N VAL A 173 -0.74 -8.44 -27.07
CA VAL A 173 -0.54 -7.26 -27.95
C VAL A 173 -1.13 -5.97 -27.42
N SER A 174 -1.54 -5.91 -26.14
CA SER A 174 -2.09 -4.70 -25.51
C SER A 174 -1.14 -3.50 -25.59
N HIS A 175 0.17 -3.72 -25.54
CA HIS A 175 1.17 -2.67 -25.77
C HIS A 175 1.06 -2.02 -27.16
N TYR A 176 0.65 -2.79 -28.18
CA TYR A 176 0.46 -2.30 -29.53
C TYR A 176 -0.95 -1.69 -29.72
N ALA A 177 -1.98 -2.45 -29.33
CA ALA A 177 -3.37 -2.08 -29.56
C ALA A 177 -3.87 -0.94 -28.66
N VAL A 178 -3.24 -0.70 -27.51
CA VAL A 178 -3.64 0.36 -26.56
C VAL A 178 -2.58 1.43 -26.46
N LEU A 179 -1.35 1.10 -26.07
CA LEU A 179 -0.32 2.12 -25.80
C LEU A 179 0.09 2.83 -27.10
N LYS A 180 0.55 2.08 -28.11
CA LYS A 180 1.02 2.65 -29.37
C LYS A 180 -0.11 3.29 -30.19
N ALA A 181 -1.33 2.80 -30.07
CA ALA A 181 -2.49 3.37 -30.76
C ALA A 181 -2.98 4.69 -30.13
N SER A 182 -2.57 5.02 -28.93
CA SER A 182 -2.98 6.22 -28.19
C SER A 182 -1.97 7.36 -28.38
N SER A 183 -2.45 8.53 -28.77
CA SER A 183 -1.60 9.71 -28.97
C SER A 183 -1.07 10.35 -27.68
N TYR A 184 -1.60 9.98 -26.52
CA TYR A 184 -1.25 10.57 -25.21
C TYR A 184 -0.58 9.59 -24.25
N LEU A 185 -0.42 8.33 -24.64
CA LEU A 185 0.27 7.32 -23.85
C LEU A 185 1.70 7.09 -24.35
N SER A 186 2.55 6.61 -23.49
CA SER A 186 3.90 6.16 -23.87
C SER A 186 3.80 4.80 -24.57
N ASP A 187 4.67 4.55 -25.54
CA ASP A 187 4.78 3.25 -26.24
C ASP A 187 5.19 2.09 -25.30
N VAL A 188 5.79 2.41 -24.15
CA VAL A 188 6.21 1.45 -23.13
C VAL A 188 5.49 1.79 -21.85
N ALA A 189 4.83 0.83 -21.23
CA ALA A 189 4.19 1.02 -19.94
C ALA A 189 5.21 1.31 -18.84
N ASP A 190 4.90 2.24 -17.95
CA ASP A 190 5.75 2.46 -16.79
C ASP A 190 5.70 1.28 -15.82
N MET A 191 4.53 0.61 -15.70
CA MET A 191 4.36 -0.55 -14.84
C MET A 191 3.29 -1.50 -15.38
N TYR A 192 3.57 -2.82 -15.32
CA TYR A 192 2.54 -3.86 -15.31
C TYR A 192 2.34 -4.35 -13.87
N LEU A 193 1.07 -4.43 -13.44
CA LEU A 193 0.70 -4.80 -12.07
C LEU A 193 -0.37 -5.89 -12.10
N GLU A 194 -0.03 -7.10 -11.62
CA GLU A 194 -0.95 -8.25 -11.54
C GLU A 194 -0.46 -9.30 -10.52
N GLY A 195 -1.24 -10.36 -10.40
CA GLY A 195 -0.91 -11.52 -9.58
C GLY A 195 0.24 -12.38 -10.12
N SER A 196 0.77 -13.21 -9.25
CA SER A 196 1.93 -14.07 -9.54
C SER A 196 1.71 -15.11 -10.64
N ASP A 197 0.46 -15.46 -10.95
CA ASP A 197 0.09 -16.35 -12.06
C ASP A 197 0.37 -15.73 -13.43
N GLN A 198 0.41 -14.41 -13.54
CA GLN A 198 0.63 -13.69 -14.79
C GLN A 198 2.07 -13.78 -15.34
N HIS A 199 3.01 -14.32 -14.60
CA HIS A 199 4.31 -14.72 -15.14
C HIS A 199 4.17 -15.80 -16.22
N ARG A 200 3.12 -16.61 -16.17
CA ARG A 200 2.76 -17.59 -17.21
C ARG A 200 1.59 -17.11 -18.09
N GLY A 201 1.13 -15.90 -17.92
CA GLY A 201 0.03 -15.28 -18.65
C GLY A 201 0.47 -13.98 -19.31
N TRP A 202 -0.16 -12.88 -18.93
CA TRP A 202 -0.04 -11.59 -19.58
C TRP A 202 1.39 -11.00 -19.55
N PHE A 203 2.15 -11.14 -18.45
CA PHE A 203 3.53 -10.65 -18.41
C PHE A 203 4.39 -11.31 -19.49
N GLN A 204 4.27 -12.64 -19.62
CA GLN A 204 5.04 -13.39 -20.59
C GLN A 204 4.56 -13.18 -22.04
N SER A 205 3.24 -13.21 -22.29
CA SER A 205 2.71 -13.02 -23.64
C SER A 205 3.01 -11.64 -24.19
N SER A 206 2.87 -10.58 -23.37
CA SER A 206 3.23 -9.21 -23.75
C SER A 206 4.73 -9.05 -24.02
N LEU A 207 5.57 -9.68 -23.21
CA LEU A 207 7.01 -9.64 -23.43
C LEU A 207 7.41 -10.29 -24.74
N LEU A 208 6.88 -11.49 -25.02
CA LEU A 208 7.16 -12.23 -26.25
C LEU A 208 6.72 -11.45 -27.49
N THR A 209 5.50 -10.93 -27.51
CA THR A 209 4.97 -10.18 -28.66
C THR A 209 5.69 -8.86 -28.86
N SER A 210 6.02 -8.13 -27.79
CA SER A 210 6.76 -6.87 -27.90
C SER A 210 8.18 -7.09 -28.38
N CYS A 211 8.91 -8.08 -27.86
CA CYS A 211 10.26 -8.39 -28.33
C CYS A 211 10.25 -8.88 -29.78
N ALA A 212 9.20 -9.58 -30.22
CA ALA A 212 9.06 -10.00 -31.62
C ALA A 212 8.79 -8.84 -32.58
N ILE A 213 8.02 -7.82 -32.16
CA ILE A 213 7.54 -6.70 -32.99
C ILE A 213 8.47 -5.47 -32.84
N ASN A 214 8.81 -5.12 -31.60
CA ASN A 214 9.49 -3.86 -31.26
C ASN A 214 10.94 -4.05 -30.77
N GLU A 215 11.41 -5.29 -30.65
CA GLU A 215 12.76 -5.67 -30.16
C GLU A 215 13.07 -5.16 -28.72
N ARG A 216 12.05 -4.93 -27.92
CA ARG A 216 12.16 -4.44 -26.54
C ARG A 216 11.02 -4.94 -25.65
N ALA A 217 11.21 -4.86 -24.32
CA ALA A 217 10.15 -5.13 -23.36
C ALA A 217 9.01 -4.08 -23.47
N PRO A 218 7.72 -4.48 -23.22
CA PRO A 218 6.58 -3.57 -23.29
C PRO A 218 6.38 -2.74 -22.02
N TYR A 219 7.19 -2.97 -20.98
CA TYR A 219 7.08 -2.36 -19.66
C TYR A 219 8.47 -2.10 -19.07
N LYS A 220 8.58 -1.02 -18.25
CA LYS A 220 9.82 -0.66 -17.52
C LYS A 220 9.94 -1.44 -16.22
N GLN A 221 8.81 -1.73 -15.58
CA GLN A 221 8.78 -2.48 -14.33
C GLN A 221 7.53 -3.37 -14.23
N VAL A 222 7.65 -4.44 -13.45
CA VAL A 222 6.57 -5.38 -13.15
C VAL A 222 6.42 -5.49 -11.64
N LEU A 223 5.24 -5.13 -11.13
CA LEU A 223 4.87 -5.34 -9.75
C LEU A 223 3.95 -6.55 -9.64
N THR A 224 4.34 -7.51 -8.81
CA THR A 224 3.61 -8.78 -8.64
C THR A 224 3.08 -8.90 -7.23
N HIS A 225 1.78 -9.15 -7.09
CA HIS A 225 1.15 -9.43 -5.81
C HIS A 225 0.75 -10.90 -5.66
N GLY A 226 0.56 -11.33 -4.41
CA GLY A 226 0.01 -12.64 -4.07
C GLY A 226 -1.52 -12.69 -4.21
N PHE A 227 -2.09 -13.86 -3.89
CA PHE A 227 -3.53 -14.03 -3.88
C PHE A 227 -4.13 -13.60 -2.54
N THR A 228 -5.39 -13.18 -2.59
CA THR A 228 -6.19 -13.01 -1.38
C THR A 228 -6.69 -14.37 -0.91
N VAL A 229 -6.41 -14.71 0.35
CA VAL A 229 -6.75 -15.99 0.97
C VAL A 229 -7.60 -15.75 2.23
N ASP A 230 -8.35 -16.77 2.63
CA ASP A 230 -9.07 -16.74 3.91
C ASP A 230 -8.10 -16.95 5.10
N GLN A 231 -8.65 -16.91 6.32
CA GLN A 231 -7.87 -17.09 7.55
C GLN A 231 -7.14 -18.45 7.67
N ASN A 232 -7.52 -19.44 6.86
CA ASN A 232 -6.92 -20.77 6.82
C ASN A 232 -5.90 -20.89 5.68
N GLY A 233 -5.63 -19.83 4.94
CA GLY A 233 -4.72 -19.83 3.79
C GLY A 233 -5.33 -20.40 2.51
N HIS A 234 -6.65 -20.62 2.45
CA HIS A 234 -7.29 -21.12 1.25
C HIS A 234 -7.64 -19.97 0.31
N LYS A 235 -7.28 -20.14 -0.98
CA LYS A 235 -7.65 -19.20 -2.03
C LYS A 235 -9.18 -19.02 -2.06
N MET A 236 -9.62 -17.77 -2.11
CA MET A 236 -11.05 -17.45 -2.18
C MET A 236 -11.67 -17.95 -3.47
N SER A 237 -12.79 -18.67 -3.36
CA SER A 237 -13.56 -19.14 -4.51
C SER A 237 -15.05 -19.20 -4.19
N LYS A 238 -15.87 -18.96 -5.21
CA LYS A 238 -17.34 -19.07 -5.07
C LYS A 238 -17.77 -20.48 -4.68
N SER A 239 -17.04 -21.50 -5.12
CA SER A 239 -17.33 -22.91 -4.81
C SER A 239 -17.08 -23.28 -3.34
N LEU A 240 -16.13 -22.62 -2.68
CA LEU A 240 -15.85 -22.81 -1.25
C LEU A 240 -16.71 -21.91 -0.34
N GLY A 241 -17.39 -20.92 -0.91
CA GLY A 241 -18.21 -19.98 -0.14
C GLY A 241 -17.42 -19.04 0.78
N ASN A 242 -16.10 -18.98 0.63
CA ASN A 242 -15.20 -18.18 1.49
C ASN A 242 -14.87 -16.80 0.91
N VAL A 243 -15.61 -16.36 -0.11
CA VAL A 243 -15.38 -15.05 -0.74
C VAL A 243 -15.93 -13.92 0.13
N ILE A 244 -15.08 -12.93 0.42
CA ILE A 244 -15.50 -11.65 1.01
C ILE A 244 -15.58 -10.63 -0.13
N PRO A 245 -16.79 -10.26 -0.60
CA PRO A 245 -16.91 -9.29 -1.67
C PRO A 245 -16.45 -7.90 -1.21
N PRO A 246 -15.63 -7.18 -1.97
CA PRO A 246 -15.19 -5.82 -1.63
C PRO A 246 -16.36 -4.88 -1.31
N GLN A 247 -17.47 -4.99 -2.05
CA GLN A 247 -18.65 -4.16 -1.85
C GLN A 247 -19.29 -4.34 -0.46
N LYS A 248 -19.23 -5.57 0.10
CA LYS A 248 -19.71 -5.82 1.48
C LYS A 248 -18.88 -5.02 2.49
N VAL A 249 -17.56 -5.01 2.31
CA VAL A 249 -16.63 -4.26 3.18
C VAL A 249 -16.85 -2.76 3.03
N VAL A 250 -16.95 -2.26 1.81
CA VAL A 250 -17.19 -0.84 1.52
C VAL A 250 -18.50 -0.37 2.15
N ASN A 251 -19.57 -1.14 2.05
CA ASN A 251 -20.87 -0.77 2.60
C ASN A 251 -20.92 -0.79 4.14
N SER A 252 -20.10 -1.63 4.79
CA SER A 252 -20.11 -1.76 6.26
C SER A 252 -19.04 -0.92 6.96
N LEU A 253 -17.84 -0.85 6.41
CA LEU A 253 -16.69 -0.20 7.03
C LEU A 253 -16.18 1.04 6.26
N GLY A 254 -16.54 1.15 5.00
CA GLY A 254 -16.07 2.21 4.11
C GLY A 254 -14.89 1.81 3.23
N ALA A 255 -14.71 2.52 2.12
CA ALA A 255 -13.68 2.24 1.13
C ALA A 255 -12.26 2.44 1.70
N ASP A 256 -12.05 3.45 2.53
CA ASP A 256 -10.74 3.75 3.10
C ASP A 256 -10.23 2.64 4.02
N ILE A 257 -11.09 1.90 4.71
CA ILE A 257 -10.67 0.77 5.55
C ILE A 257 -10.24 -0.41 4.69
N LEU A 258 -10.93 -0.67 3.58
CA LEU A 258 -10.50 -1.68 2.62
C LEU A 258 -9.14 -1.31 2.01
N ARG A 259 -8.96 -0.06 1.61
CA ARG A 259 -7.69 0.47 1.07
C ARG A 259 -6.58 0.42 2.11
N LEU A 260 -6.88 0.76 3.37
CA LEU A 260 -5.92 0.69 4.48
C LEU A 260 -5.46 -0.75 4.75
N TRP A 261 -6.39 -1.72 4.72
CA TRP A 261 -6.02 -3.13 4.85
C TRP A 261 -5.02 -3.54 3.76
N ILE A 262 -5.31 -3.24 2.49
CA ILE A 262 -4.41 -3.54 1.36
C ILE A 262 -3.07 -2.82 1.54
N GLY A 263 -3.08 -1.51 1.81
CA GLY A 263 -1.87 -0.70 2.00
C GLY A 263 -1.05 -1.07 3.24
N SER A 264 -1.64 -1.76 4.21
CA SER A 264 -0.95 -2.21 5.43
C SER A 264 -0.49 -3.67 5.38
N THR A 265 -0.80 -4.38 4.29
CA THR A 265 -0.45 -5.79 4.10
C THR A 265 0.77 -5.89 3.18
N ASP A 266 1.69 -6.80 3.48
CA ASP A 266 2.75 -7.17 2.54
C ASP A 266 2.13 -7.96 1.38
N TYR A 267 1.99 -7.31 0.24
CA TYR A 267 1.40 -7.88 -0.97
C TYR A 267 2.34 -8.84 -1.72
N SER A 268 3.61 -8.92 -1.37
CA SER A 268 4.61 -9.77 -2.05
C SER A 268 4.32 -11.27 -1.88
N GLY A 269 3.54 -11.62 -0.84
CA GLY A 269 3.02 -12.96 -0.57
C GLY A 269 1.49 -13.02 -0.63
N GLU A 270 0.91 -14.09 -0.09
CA GLU A 270 -0.54 -14.24 0.04
C GLU A 270 -1.10 -13.27 1.09
N MET A 271 -2.18 -12.59 0.74
CA MET A 271 -2.84 -11.59 1.58
C MET A 271 -4.04 -12.20 2.30
N THR A 272 -3.92 -12.42 3.60
CA THR A 272 -5.02 -12.94 4.40
C THR A 272 -6.05 -11.86 4.70
N VAL A 273 -7.35 -12.19 4.54
CA VAL A 273 -8.46 -11.31 4.94
C VAL A 273 -9.48 -12.08 5.78
N SER A 274 -9.95 -11.41 6.84
CA SER A 274 -11.07 -11.85 7.69
C SER A 274 -11.75 -10.64 8.31
N ASP A 275 -12.94 -10.82 8.85
CA ASP A 275 -13.65 -9.74 9.56
C ASP A 275 -12.82 -9.19 10.74
N GLU A 276 -12.05 -10.05 11.43
CA GLU A 276 -11.15 -9.63 12.52
C GLU A 276 -10.03 -8.71 12.00
N ILE A 277 -9.37 -9.08 10.89
CA ILE A 277 -8.29 -8.28 10.29
C ILE A 277 -8.83 -6.93 9.82
N LEU A 278 -10.01 -6.90 9.18
CA LEU A 278 -10.66 -5.68 8.75
C LEU A 278 -11.04 -4.77 9.94
N ASN A 279 -11.51 -5.34 11.05
CA ASN A 279 -11.79 -4.58 12.27
C ASN A 279 -10.51 -3.99 12.89
N ARG A 280 -9.38 -4.71 12.89
CA ARG A 280 -8.08 -4.16 13.32
C ARG A 280 -7.62 -3.01 12.43
N SER A 281 -7.86 -3.10 11.12
CA SER A 281 -7.62 -1.99 10.20
C SER A 281 -8.51 -0.78 10.50
N ALA A 282 -9.78 -1.01 10.86
CA ALA A 282 -10.69 0.04 11.31
C ALA A 282 -10.22 0.70 12.62
N ASP A 283 -9.61 -0.04 13.54
CA ASP A 283 -9.02 0.54 14.77
C ASP A 283 -7.80 1.42 14.44
N SER A 284 -6.94 0.98 13.53
CA SER A 284 -5.81 1.78 13.03
C SER A 284 -6.28 3.05 12.34
N TYR A 285 -7.30 2.96 11.49
CA TYR A 285 -7.95 4.09 10.84
C TYR A 285 -8.48 5.11 11.87
N ARG A 286 -9.19 4.65 12.91
CA ARG A 286 -9.73 5.53 13.96
C ARG A 286 -8.63 6.31 14.67
N ARG A 287 -7.48 5.69 14.94
CA ARG A 287 -6.32 6.37 15.55
C ARG A 287 -5.79 7.48 14.66
N ILE A 288 -5.55 7.21 13.39
CA ILE A 288 -5.09 8.22 12.42
C ILE A 288 -6.12 9.34 12.30
N ARG A 289 -7.40 9.01 12.08
CA ARG A 289 -8.47 10.01 11.95
C ARG A 289 -8.64 10.87 13.19
N ASN A 290 -8.58 10.28 14.38
CA ASN A 290 -8.67 11.04 15.64
C ASN A 290 -7.47 11.96 15.82
N THR A 291 -6.26 11.56 15.45
CA THR A 291 -5.07 12.41 15.47
C THR A 291 -5.26 13.62 14.56
N MET A 292 -5.66 13.42 13.31
CA MET A 292 -5.94 14.51 12.37
C MET A 292 -7.04 15.44 12.88
N ARG A 293 -8.14 14.87 13.40
CA ARG A 293 -9.25 15.66 13.97
C ARG A 293 -8.80 16.50 15.16
N PHE A 294 -7.94 15.98 16.03
CA PHE A 294 -7.39 16.74 17.14
C PHE A 294 -6.55 17.92 16.65
N MET A 295 -5.69 17.70 15.68
CA MET A 295 -4.86 18.77 15.10
C MET A 295 -5.71 19.86 14.46
N LEU A 296 -6.69 19.50 13.63
CA LEU A 296 -7.62 20.46 13.03
C LEU A 296 -8.38 21.29 14.08
N ALA A 297 -8.89 20.65 15.13
CA ALA A 297 -9.62 21.35 16.20
C ALA A 297 -8.74 22.37 16.95
N ASN A 298 -7.44 22.07 17.13
CA ASN A 298 -6.51 22.96 17.81
C ASN A 298 -5.96 24.08 16.92
N MET A 299 -6.19 24.00 15.61
CA MET A 299 -5.89 25.09 14.67
C MET A 299 -7.10 26.03 14.42
N GLN A 300 -8.19 25.90 15.18
CA GLN A 300 -9.31 26.82 15.04
C GLN A 300 -8.88 28.27 15.33
N GLY A 301 -9.18 29.18 14.38
CA GLY A 301 -8.78 30.59 14.45
C GLY A 301 -7.30 30.86 14.16
N PHE A 302 -6.59 29.90 13.59
CA PHE A 302 -5.24 30.06 13.07
C PHE A 302 -5.28 30.47 11.58
N ASP A 303 -4.69 31.61 11.27
CA ASP A 303 -4.49 32.09 9.90
C ASP A 303 -3.02 31.94 9.51
N PRO A 304 -2.63 31.01 8.63
CA PRO A 304 -1.24 30.80 8.26
C PRO A 304 -0.55 32.02 7.65
N LYS A 305 -1.29 33.01 7.17
CA LYS A 305 -0.70 34.25 6.64
C LYS A 305 -0.22 35.21 7.71
N ASN A 306 -0.85 35.18 8.88
CA ASN A 306 -0.59 36.14 9.95
C ASN A 306 -0.02 35.51 11.23
N ASP A 307 -0.31 34.21 11.45
CA ASP A 307 -0.05 33.53 12.72
C ASP A 307 1.08 32.48 12.64
N LEU A 308 1.59 32.22 11.44
CA LEU A 308 2.67 31.23 11.24
C LEU A 308 3.96 31.74 11.88
N VAL A 309 4.52 30.93 12.75
CA VAL A 309 5.79 31.18 13.43
C VAL A 309 6.91 30.52 12.64
N ASP A 310 7.97 31.27 12.35
CA ASP A 310 9.14 30.73 11.68
C ASP A 310 9.80 29.63 12.53
N MET A 311 10.38 28.64 11.87
CA MET A 311 10.95 27.47 12.54
C MET A 311 11.96 27.83 13.64
N ASN A 312 12.78 28.86 13.41
CA ASN A 312 13.79 29.30 14.38
C ASN A 312 13.20 30.00 15.61
N ASP A 313 12.00 30.54 15.50
CA ASP A 313 11.29 31.23 16.57
C ASP A 313 10.30 30.32 17.31
N MET A 314 10.07 29.09 16.80
CA MET A 314 9.24 28.11 17.48
C MET A 314 9.86 27.64 18.79
N LEU A 315 9.03 27.21 19.74
CA LEU A 315 9.47 26.55 20.95
C LEU A 315 10.23 25.25 20.60
N VAL A 316 11.17 24.87 21.47
CA VAL A 316 12.06 23.70 21.24
C VAL A 316 11.27 22.42 20.95
N LEU A 317 10.19 22.16 21.67
CA LEU A 317 9.34 20.99 21.48
C LEU A 317 8.66 20.99 20.10
N ASP A 318 8.26 22.16 19.61
CA ASP A 318 7.59 22.30 18.31
C ASP A 318 8.58 22.13 17.15
N ARG A 319 9.77 22.71 17.28
CA ARG A 319 10.87 22.49 16.31
C ARG A 319 11.23 21.03 16.21
N TRP A 320 11.35 20.34 17.34
CA TRP A 320 11.67 18.91 17.39
C TRP A 320 10.63 18.06 16.63
N ILE A 321 9.33 18.29 16.87
CA ILE A 321 8.30 17.48 16.19
C ILE A 321 8.20 17.79 14.70
N VAL A 322 8.43 19.04 14.26
CA VAL A 322 8.48 19.40 12.83
C VAL A 322 9.69 18.77 12.17
N SER A 323 10.88 18.80 12.79
CA SER A 323 12.07 18.12 12.28
C SER A 323 11.85 16.60 12.18
N LYS A 324 11.25 16.00 13.20
CA LYS A 324 10.89 14.58 13.18
C LYS A 324 9.87 14.24 12.07
N THR A 325 8.95 15.16 11.78
CA THR A 325 8.01 15.04 10.68
C THR A 325 8.71 15.09 9.33
N HIS A 326 9.73 15.96 9.19
CA HIS A 326 10.57 16.01 8.01
C HIS A 326 11.27 14.66 7.75
N ASP A 327 11.93 14.10 8.76
CA ASP A 327 12.65 12.83 8.62
C ASP A 327 11.70 11.68 8.28
N LEU A 328 10.52 11.68 8.90
CA LEU A 328 9.47 10.73 8.56
C LEU A 328 8.99 10.90 7.11
N GLN A 329 8.87 12.13 6.60
CA GLN A 329 8.51 12.36 5.20
C GLN A 329 9.54 11.77 4.25
N GLN A 330 10.84 11.92 4.53
CA GLN A 330 11.89 11.32 3.71
C GLN A 330 11.78 9.78 3.70
N GLN A 331 11.51 9.18 4.86
CA GLN A 331 11.23 7.75 4.95
C GLN A 331 10.01 7.36 4.14
N VAL A 332 8.90 8.07 4.27
CA VAL A 332 7.63 7.81 3.56
C VAL A 332 7.83 7.89 2.04
N ILE A 333 8.55 8.90 1.55
CA ILE A 333 8.88 9.05 0.13
C ILE A 333 9.64 7.82 -0.37
N ASN A 334 10.72 7.45 0.33
CA ASN A 334 11.52 6.29 -0.03
C ASN A 334 10.71 4.99 -0.07
N GLU A 335 9.83 4.78 0.91
CA GLU A 335 9.00 3.58 0.96
C GLU A 335 7.92 3.57 -0.15
N TYR A 336 7.35 4.71 -0.52
CA TYR A 336 6.45 4.82 -1.68
C TYR A 336 7.18 4.55 -2.99
N ASP A 337 8.39 5.10 -3.19
CA ASP A 337 9.20 4.89 -4.39
C ASP A 337 9.61 3.42 -4.59
N ASN A 338 9.69 2.67 -3.49
CA ASN A 338 9.98 1.24 -3.48
C ASN A 338 8.71 0.37 -3.38
N TYR A 339 7.52 0.96 -3.40
CA TYR A 339 6.22 0.28 -3.30
C TYR A 339 6.03 -0.52 -1.99
N ASN A 340 6.68 -0.11 -0.91
CA ASN A 340 6.62 -0.73 0.42
C ASN A 340 5.47 -0.12 1.26
N PHE A 341 4.25 -0.15 0.77
CA PHE A 341 3.10 0.54 1.36
C PHE A 341 2.85 0.18 2.83
N HIS A 342 3.08 -1.06 3.22
CA HIS A 342 2.90 -1.53 4.59
C HIS A 342 3.91 -0.87 5.57
N PHE A 343 5.12 -0.53 5.12
CA PHE A 343 6.06 0.25 5.92
C PHE A 343 5.64 1.71 6.04
N VAL A 344 5.09 2.30 4.98
CA VAL A 344 4.48 3.65 5.03
C VAL A 344 3.41 3.69 6.11
N MET A 345 2.43 2.79 6.07
CA MET A 345 1.32 2.81 7.01
C MET A 345 1.76 2.49 8.44
N LYS A 346 2.73 1.59 8.62
CA LYS A 346 3.33 1.29 9.93
C LYS A 346 4.04 2.51 10.52
N ALA A 347 4.82 3.24 9.72
CA ALA A 347 5.54 4.44 10.15
C ALA A 347 4.56 5.56 10.55
N ILE A 348 3.54 5.83 9.72
CA ILE A 348 2.50 6.83 10.02
C ILE A 348 1.72 6.47 11.29
N LEU A 349 1.29 5.21 11.43
CA LEU A 349 0.55 4.76 12.62
C LEU A 349 1.39 4.86 13.89
N ASN A 350 2.68 4.52 13.80
CA ASN A 350 3.62 4.65 14.91
C ASN A 350 3.80 6.12 15.31
N PHE A 351 3.96 7.01 14.35
CA PHE A 351 4.05 8.46 14.57
C PHE A 351 2.78 9.01 15.24
N CYS A 352 1.59 8.64 14.73
CA CYS A 352 0.32 9.04 15.33
C CYS A 352 0.16 8.54 16.77
N THR A 353 0.65 7.33 17.06
CA THR A 353 0.42 6.66 18.35
C THR A 353 1.45 7.08 19.40
N ASN A 354 2.73 7.08 19.04
CA ASN A 354 3.83 7.26 20.00
C ASN A 354 4.35 8.70 20.06
N ASP A 355 4.60 9.31 18.91
CA ASP A 355 5.21 10.63 18.87
C ASP A 355 4.15 11.74 19.07
N LEU A 356 3.05 11.66 18.32
CA LEU A 356 1.95 12.62 18.44
C LEU A 356 1.08 12.32 19.66
N GLY A 357 0.23 11.31 19.60
CA GLY A 357 -0.77 11.00 20.62
C GLY A 357 -0.15 10.57 21.95
N GLY A 358 0.97 9.86 21.91
CA GLY A 358 1.67 9.38 23.09
C GLY A 358 2.52 10.43 23.80
N PHE A 359 2.84 11.55 23.16
CA PHE A 359 3.70 12.55 23.76
C PHE A 359 3.30 13.99 23.37
N TYR A 360 3.57 14.41 22.15
CA TYR A 360 3.49 15.81 21.73
C TYR A 360 2.11 16.43 21.96
N LEU A 361 1.05 15.79 21.44
CA LEU A 361 -0.30 16.34 21.55
C LEU A 361 -0.82 16.41 22.98
N ASP A 362 -0.37 15.52 23.86
CA ASP A 362 -0.71 15.58 25.28
C ASP A 362 -0.03 16.76 25.97
N VAL A 363 1.26 17.00 25.70
CA VAL A 363 2.04 18.08 26.29
C VAL A 363 1.50 19.45 25.90
N ILE A 364 1.17 19.65 24.62
CA ILE A 364 0.70 20.96 24.14
C ILE A 364 -0.72 21.33 24.60
N LYS A 365 -1.51 20.40 25.14
CA LYS A 365 -2.89 20.69 25.60
C LYS A 365 -2.94 21.84 26.59
N ASP A 366 -2.01 21.88 27.54
CA ASP A 366 -1.99 22.93 28.55
C ASP A 366 -1.89 24.31 27.89
N ARG A 367 -0.89 24.55 27.05
CA ARG A 367 -0.69 25.86 26.41
C ARG A 367 -1.78 26.17 25.36
N GLN A 368 -2.32 25.18 24.65
CA GLN A 368 -3.40 25.39 23.71
C GLN A 368 -4.69 25.89 24.40
N TYR A 369 -4.95 25.47 25.63
CA TYR A 369 -6.19 25.80 26.33
C TYR A 369 -6.03 26.88 27.42
N THR A 370 -4.80 27.17 27.88
CA THR A 370 -4.61 28.05 29.03
C THR A 370 -3.81 29.30 28.73
N THR A 371 -3.07 29.39 27.63
CA THR A 371 -2.34 30.61 27.25
C THR A 371 -3.26 31.61 26.50
N GLN A 372 -2.78 32.80 26.25
CA GLN A 372 -3.47 33.80 25.44
C GLN A 372 -3.52 33.33 23.96
N THR A 373 -4.55 33.78 23.22
CA THR A 373 -4.80 33.34 21.86
C THR A 373 -3.70 33.70 20.86
N ASP A 374 -3.04 34.83 21.10
CA ASP A 374 -1.97 35.40 20.28
C ASP A 374 -0.57 35.17 20.86
N SER A 375 -0.45 34.40 21.94
CA SER A 375 0.84 34.10 22.56
C SER A 375 1.73 33.28 21.64
N LEU A 376 3.04 33.54 21.69
CA LEU A 376 4.04 32.76 20.97
C LEU A 376 3.90 31.25 21.28
N ALA A 377 3.69 30.89 22.54
CA ALA A 377 3.55 29.51 23.00
C ALA A 377 2.38 28.78 22.29
N ARG A 378 1.24 29.47 22.07
CA ARG A 378 0.09 28.91 21.36
C ARG A 378 0.32 28.88 19.85
N ARG A 379 0.81 29.98 19.26
CA ARG A 379 1.06 30.09 17.82
C ARG A 379 2.15 29.15 17.34
N SER A 380 3.19 28.94 18.12
CA SER A 380 4.25 27.97 17.85
C SER A 380 3.68 26.54 17.71
N ALA A 381 2.85 26.11 18.66
CA ALA A 381 2.21 24.80 18.55
C ALA A 381 1.25 24.71 17.36
N GLN A 382 0.45 25.76 17.10
CA GLN A 382 -0.44 25.79 15.95
C GLN A 382 0.32 25.72 14.63
N SER A 383 1.47 26.39 14.53
CA SER A 383 2.36 26.33 13.37
C SER A 383 2.93 24.92 13.16
N ALA A 384 3.36 24.26 14.24
CA ALA A 384 3.79 22.86 14.15
C ALA A 384 2.65 21.93 13.70
N LEU A 385 1.44 22.08 14.27
CA LEU A 385 0.26 21.31 13.85
C LEU A 385 -0.09 21.55 12.37
N PHE A 386 0.06 22.78 11.89
CA PHE A 386 -0.13 23.16 10.50
C PHE A 386 0.83 22.39 9.60
N HIS A 387 2.14 22.44 9.86
CA HIS A 387 3.15 21.75 9.08
C HIS A 387 2.93 20.23 9.07
N ILE A 388 2.69 19.64 10.24
CA ILE A 388 2.42 18.20 10.37
C ILE A 388 1.17 17.79 9.59
N SER A 389 0.07 18.55 9.72
CA SER A 389 -1.19 18.21 9.05
C SER A 389 -1.07 18.30 7.54
N HIS A 390 -0.38 19.33 7.01
CA HIS A 390 -0.13 19.49 5.59
C HIS A 390 0.74 18.37 4.99
N ALA A 391 1.72 17.88 5.76
CA ALA A 391 2.52 16.73 5.36
C ALA A 391 1.70 15.43 5.40
N MET A 392 1.07 15.15 6.53
CA MET A 392 0.35 13.89 6.74
C MET A 392 -0.82 13.68 5.79
N VAL A 393 -1.60 14.72 5.48
CA VAL A 393 -2.74 14.58 4.57
C VAL A 393 -2.29 14.15 3.16
N ARG A 394 -1.12 14.60 2.71
CA ARG A 394 -0.52 14.19 1.45
C ARG A 394 0.00 12.76 1.50
N TRP A 395 0.67 12.36 2.59
CA TRP A 395 1.15 10.99 2.76
C TRP A 395 0.03 9.97 2.76
N LEU A 396 -1.12 10.34 3.34
CA LEU A 396 -2.29 9.48 3.49
C LEU A 396 -3.13 9.40 2.21
N SER A 397 -3.10 10.42 1.35
CA SER A 397 -4.01 10.53 0.21
C SER A 397 -3.97 9.35 -0.78
N PRO A 398 -2.82 8.70 -1.07
CA PRO A 398 -2.79 7.54 -1.95
C PRO A 398 -3.52 6.32 -1.38
N ILE A 399 -3.69 6.23 -0.06
CA ILE A 399 -4.29 5.08 0.63
C ILE A 399 -5.64 5.44 1.24
N LEU A 400 -5.71 6.47 2.09
CA LEU A 400 -6.93 6.97 2.72
C LEU A 400 -7.53 8.13 1.89
N SER A 401 -7.87 7.84 0.66
CA SER A 401 -8.19 8.84 -0.35
C SER A 401 -9.38 9.72 0.02
N PHE A 402 -10.46 9.13 0.50
CA PHE A 402 -11.68 9.88 0.86
C PHE A 402 -11.48 10.70 2.13
N THR A 403 -10.82 10.12 3.12
CA THR A 403 -10.53 10.82 4.39
C THR A 403 -9.57 11.98 4.17
N SER A 404 -8.56 11.81 3.33
CA SER A 404 -7.59 12.88 3.04
C SER A 404 -8.24 14.06 2.31
N GLU A 405 -9.13 13.80 1.35
CA GLU A 405 -9.88 14.85 0.68
C GLU A 405 -10.84 15.57 1.65
N GLU A 406 -11.52 14.84 2.56
CA GLU A 406 -12.33 15.44 3.62
C GLU A 406 -11.48 16.36 4.53
N ILE A 407 -10.31 15.88 5.00
CA ILE A 407 -9.40 16.66 5.85
C ILE A 407 -8.92 17.91 5.14
N TRP A 408 -8.57 17.80 3.84
CA TRP A 408 -8.05 18.89 3.04
C TRP A 408 -8.98 20.10 3.00
N GLN A 409 -10.29 19.85 2.92
CA GLN A 409 -11.32 20.91 2.90
C GLN A 409 -11.37 21.74 4.20
N PHE A 410 -10.90 21.20 5.32
CA PHE A 410 -10.89 21.87 6.64
C PHE A 410 -9.51 22.35 7.06
N LEU A 411 -8.49 22.09 6.26
CA LEU A 411 -7.12 22.42 6.63
C LEU A 411 -6.81 23.89 6.33
N PRO A 412 -6.37 24.69 7.34
CA PRO A 412 -5.98 26.08 7.11
C PRO A 412 -4.91 26.18 6.02
N GLY A 413 -5.06 27.14 5.11
CA GLY A 413 -4.10 27.36 4.01
C GLY A 413 -4.15 26.34 2.87
N ALA A 414 -5.04 25.35 2.93
CA ALA A 414 -5.28 24.46 1.80
C ALA A 414 -5.82 25.21 0.58
N SER A 415 -5.41 24.80 -0.62
CA SER A 415 -5.95 25.32 -1.87
C SER A 415 -7.39 24.83 -2.08
N ASN A 416 -8.12 25.52 -2.97
CA ASN A 416 -9.46 25.08 -3.40
C ASN A 416 -9.42 23.86 -4.34
N GLU A 417 -8.24 23.43 -4.75
CA GLU A 417 -8.04 22.23 -5.55
C GLU A 417 -7.97 21.00 -4.67
N SER A 418 -8.22 19.82 -5.24
CA SER A 418 -8.13 18.56 -4.55
C SER A 418 -6.71 18.28 -4.01
N VAL A 419 -6.62 17.58 -2.88
CA VAL A 419 -5.34 17.07 -2.33
C VAL A 419 -4.58 16.20 -3.33
N PHE A 420 -5.27 15.55 -4.26
CA PHE A 420 -4.66 14.69 -5.29
C PHE A 420 -3.89 15.46 -6.37
N LEU A 421 -4.06 16.78 -6.43
CA LEU A 421 -3.29 17.65 -7.32
C LEU A 421 -2.09 18.30 -6.63
N GLN A 422 -1.84 17.92 -5.36
CA GLN A 422 -0.73 18.45 -4.58
C GLN A 422 0.50 17.55 -4.67
N THR A 423 1.68 18.17 -4.62
CA THR A 423 2.96 17.49 -4.48
C THR A 423 3.30 17.24 -3.01
N TRP A 424 4.46 16.62 -2.74
CA TRP A 424 5.00 16.51 -1.38
C TRP A 424 5.08 17.88 -0.70
N TYR A 425 4.86 17.90 0.62
CA TYR A 425 4.88 19.16 1.37
C TYR A 425 6.32 19.64 1.56
N GLU A 426 6.63 20.87 1.11
CA GLU A 426 7.97 21.44 1.14
C GLU A 426 8.24 22.34 2.37
N GLY A 427 7.21 22.63 3.18
CA GLY A 427 7.31 23.53 4.33
C GLY A 427 7.89 22.88 5.60
N LEU A 428 8.50 21.69 5.52
CA LEU A 428 9.16 21.04 6.66
C LEU A 428 10.65 21.35 6.65
N GLU A 429 11.19 21.67 7.83
CA GLU A 429 12.62 21.81 8.05
C GLU A 429 13.13 20.69 8.94
N GLY A 430 14.20 20.01 8.50
CA GLY A 430 14.91 18.97 9.24
C GLY A 430 16.11 19.48 10.01
N ASN A 431 16.92 18.55 10.49
CA ASN A 431 18.21 18.80 11.17
C ASN A 431 18.11 19.55 12.51
N PHE A 432 16.99 19.42 13.21
CA PHE A 432 16.89 19.86 14.58
C PHE A 432 16.75 18.65 15.51
N ASP A 433 17.82 18.34 16.20
CA ASP A 433 17.85 17.29 17.22
C ASP A 433 17.85 17.93 18.62
N SER A 434 17.20 17.26 19.56
CA SER A 434 17.09 17.72 20.95
C SER A 434 17.28 16.55 21.92
N PRO A 435 18.51 16.27 22.33
CA PRO A 435 18.79 15.20 23.30
C PRO A 435 17.96 15.32 24.59
N VAL A 436 17.64 16.53 25.00
CA VAL A 436 16.83 16.77 26.21
C VAL A 436 15.38 16.27 26.01
N ILE A 437 14.79 16.39 24.81
CA ILE A 437 13.45 15.86 24.54
C ILE A 437 13.47 14.34 24.56
N GLU A 438 14.49 13.70 23.97
CA GLU A 438 14.60 12.24 24.00
C GLU A 438 14.77 11.73 25.45
N SER A 439 15.60 12.39 26.26
CA SER A 439 15.70 12.08 27.69
C SER A 439 14.34 12.23 28.42
N CYS A 440 13.59 13.30 28.13
CA CYS A 440 12.25 13.49 28.68
C CYS A 440 11.29 12.39 28.25
N ARG A 441 11.35 11.91 27.00
CA ARG A 441 10.49 10.83 26.50
C ARG A 441 10.77 9.50 27.21
N ASP A 442 12.04 9.20 27.42
CA ASP A 442 12.45 7.98 28.12
C ASP A 442 11.96 8.00 29.56
N ILE A 443 12.20 9.10 30.29
CA ILE A 443 11.69 9.30 31.65
C ILE A 443 10.16 9.20 31.68
N ASN A 444 9.47 9.85 30.73
CA ASN A 444 8.01 9.86 30.66
C ASN A 444 7.41 8.46 30.50
N THR A 445 8.12 7.57 29.81
CA THR A 445 7.68 6.16 29.65
C THR A 445 7.61 5.45 31.01
N HIS A 446 8.54 5.71 31.90
CA HIS A 446 8.58 5.14 33.26
C HIS A 446 7.64 5.89 34.21
N LEU A 447 7.63 7.20 34.16
CA LEU A 447 6.74 8.06 34.94
C LEU A 447 5.26 7.71 34.73
N ARG A 448 4.84 7.49 33.49
CA ARG A 448 3.45 7.09 33.17
C ARG A 448 3.05 5.78 33.83
N LYS A 449 3.96 4.83 33.97
CA LYS A 449 3.68 3.56 34.67
C LYS A 449 3.39 3.81 36.15
N GLU A 450 4.19 4.65 36.79
CA GLU A 450 4.00 5.03 38.19
C GLU A 450 2.69 5.79 38.40
N LEU A 451 2.42 6.80 37.57
CA LEU A 451 1.18 7.56 37.62
C LEU A 451 -0.05 6.66 37.40
N GLU A 452 0.02 5.70 36.50
CA GLU A 452 -1.08 4.75 36.26
C GLU A 452 -1.28 3.77 37.43
N GLU A 453 -0.19 3.35 38.09
CA GLU A 453 -0.27 2.56 39.32
C GLU A 453 -0.93 3.34 40.46
N MET A 454 -0.53 4.60 40.65
CA MET A 454 -1.16 5.49 41.63
C MET A 454 -2.63 5.74 41.35
N ARG A 455 -3.00 5.84 40.07
CA ARG A 455 -4.41 5.99 39.66
C ARG A 455 -5.21 4.73 39.93
N ARG A 456 -4.69 3.55 39.60
CA ARG A 456 -5.30 2.25 39.90
C ARG A 456 -5.54 2.06 41.40
N ASN A 457 -4.58 2.50 42.20
CA ASN A 457 -4.65 2.45 43.67
C ASN A 457 -5.51 3.59 44.26
N LYS A 458 -6.13 4.44 43.42
CA LYS A 458 -6.97 5.58 43.80
C LYS A 458 -6.26 6.63 44.68
N VAL A 459 -4.92 6.72 44.60
CA VAL A 459 -4.12 7.73 45.27
C VAL A 459 -4.28 9.10 44.60
N ILE A 460 -4.37 9.09 43.27
CA ILE A 460 -4.59 10.26 42.40
C ILE A 460 -5.78 9.99 41.44
N GLY A 461 -6.45 11.05 40.99
CA GLY A 461 -7.47 10.99 39.94
C GLY A 461 -6.93 11.29 38.55
N SER A 462 -5.93 12.19 38.47
CA SER A 462 -5.25 12.58 37.23
C SER A 462 -3.76 12.72 37.45
N SER A 463 -2.96 12.78 36.37
CA SER A 463 -1.51 13.03 36.45
C SER A 463 -1.20 14.38 37.06
N LEU A 464 -2.05 15.40 36.87
CA LEU A 464 -1.91 16.73 37.44
C LEU A 464 -2.14 16.76 38.97
N ASP A 465 -2.63 15.68 39.59
CA ASP A 465 -2.69 15.59 41.06
C ASP A 465 -1.36 15.16 41.66
N ALA A 466 -0.35 14.84 40.83
CA ALA A 466 0.95 14.37 41.27
C ALA A 466 2.08 15.39 41.06
N GLU A 467 3.13 15.23 41.85
CA GLU A 467 4.43 15.86 41.70
C GLU A 467 5.50 14.79 41.50
N VAL A 468 6.58 15.12 40.80
CA VAL A 468 7.69 14.20 40.52
C VAL A 468 9.03 14.85 40.89
N ASP A 469 9.85 14.12 41.62
CA ASP A 469 11.26 14.40 41.82
C ASP A 469 12.08 13.45 40.97
N ILE A 470 12.93 14.00 40.11
CA ILE A 470 13.80 13.28 39.20
C ILE A 470 15.22 13.39 39.74
N TYR A 471 15.87 12.26 39.94
CA TYR A 471 17.24 12.15 40.40
C TYR A 471 18.09 11.64 39.24
N CYS A 472 19.02 12.47 38.77
CA CYS A 472 19.88 12.14 37.64
C CYS A 472 21.28 12.71 37.81
N LYS A 473 22.22 12.31 36.95
CA LYS A 473 23.61 12.74 36.96
C LYS A 473 24.07 13.19 35.60
N ASP A 474 25.25 13.79 35.55
CA ASP A 474 25.99 14.14 34.36
C ASP A 474 25.17 15.04 33.40
N GLU A 475 25.19 14.75 32.12
CA GLU A 475 24.53 15.52 31.06
C GLU A 475 23.00 15.59 31.24
N ASN A 476 22.37 14.52 31.68
CA ASN A 476 20.92 14.49 31.93
C ASN A 476 20.52 15.51 33.01
N TYR A 477 21.34 15.67 34.06
CA TYR A 477 21.07 16.65 35.11
C TYR A 477 21.07 18.09 34.56
N GLN A 478 22.08 18.45 33.77
CA GLN A 478 22.19 19.80 33.20
C GLN A 478 21.08 20.08 32.17
N ASN A 479 20.80 19.12 31.30
CA ASN A 479 19.78 19.22 30.28
C ASN A 479 18.38 19.43 30.89
N LEU A 480 17.99 18.61 31.86
CA LEU A 480 16.67 18.71 32.49
C LEU A 480 16.55 19.96 33.37
N LEU A 481 17.63 20.36 34.09
CA LEU A 481 17.64 21.56 34.88
C LEU A 481 17.40 22.83 34.04
N GLY A 482 17.87 22.82 32.79
CA GLY A 482 17.66 23.90 31.82
C GLY A 482 16.19 24.18 31.49
N LEU A 483 15.29 23.19 31.63
CA LEU A 483 13.85 23.36 31.39
C LEU A 483 13.14 24.13 32.51
N LYS A 484 13.71 24.22 33.68
CA LYS A 484 13.14 24.94 34.85
C LYS A 484 11.69 24.52 35.14
N ASP A 485 10.79 25.48 35.30
CA ASP A 485 9.36 25.24 35.56
C ASP A 485 8.60 24.60 34.39
N GLU A 486 9.13 24.67 33.15
CA GLU A 486 8.49 24.05 31.96
C GLU A 486 8.56 22.53 31.98
N LEU A 487 9.45 21.93 32.79
CA LEU A 487 9.58 20.47 32.90
C LEU A 487 8.26 19.81 33.36
N ARG A 488 7.49 20.46 34.23
CA ARG A 488 6.19 19.95 34.69
C ARG A 488 5.15 19.83 33.56
N PHE A 489 5.22 20.67 32.53
CA PHE A 489 4.33 20.58 31.37
C PHE A 489 4.69 19.39 30.50
N VAL A 490 5.98 19.12 30.32
CA VAL A 490 6.47 17.97 29.57
C VAL A 490 6.01 16.65 30.21
N PHE A 491 6.04 16.57 31.54
CA PHE A 491 5.62 15.40 32.32
C PHE A 491 4.14 15.39 32.69
N ILE A 492 3.44 16.48 32.43
CA ILE A 492 1.99 16.62 32.71
C ILE A 492 1.73 16.35 34.21
N THR A 493 2.54 16.96 35.06
CA THR A 493 2.45 16.91 36.54
C THR A 493 2.30 18.32 37.11
N SER A 494 1.87 18.45 38.35
CA SER A 494 1.75 19.77 38.99
C SER A 494 3.10 20.41 39.29
N GLU A 495 4.12 19.59 39.53
CA GLU A 495 5.51 20.01 39.76
C GLU A 495 6.45 18.92 39.25
N ALA A 496 7.61 19.31 38.73
CA ALA A 496 8.71 18.44 38.39
C ALA A 496 10.03 19.05 38.79
N ARG A 497 10.78 18.38 39.67
CA ARG A 497 12.04 18.87 40.22
C ARG A 497 13.18 17.97 39.79
N VAL A 498 14.31 18.56 39.46
CA VAL A 498 15.54 17.85 39.11
C VAL A 498 16.52 17.92 40.28
N ASN A 499 17.03 16.78 40.70
CA ASN A 499 17.95 16.61 41.82
C ASN A 499 19.16 15.79 41.39
N GLU A 500 20.27 15.93 42.07
CA GLU A 500 21.44 15.08 41.87
C GLU A 500 21.13 13.63 42.27
N LEU A 501 21.59 12.65 41.50
CA LEU A 501 21.38 11.23 41.76
C LEU A 501 21.89 10.82 43.16
N SER A 502 22.95 11.46 43.65
CA SER A 502 23.52 11.25 44.97
C SER A 502 22.55 11.53 46.13
N SER A 503 21.54 12.39 45.89
CA SER A 503 20.54 12.78 46.88
C SER A 503 19.26 11.91 46.84
N LYS A 504 19.23 10.86 46.02
CA LYS A 504 18.03 10.05 45.88
C LYS A 504 17.64 9.35 47.19
N PRO A 505 16.39 9.39 47.60
CA PRO A 505 15.90 8.64 48.76
C PRO A 505 15.80 7.13 48.43
N SER A 506 15.79 6.31 49.48
CA SER A 506 15.74 4.84 49.31
C SER A 506 14.48 4.29 48.64
N ASP A 507 13.40 5.06 48.66
CA ASP A 507 12.10 4.73 48.06
C ASP A 507 11.93 5.33 46.64
N ALA A 508 12.96 5.95 46.06
CA ALA A 508 12.95 6.36 44.65
C ALA A 508 13.12 5.17 43.75
N LYS A 509 12.30 5.11 42.69
CA LYS A 509 12.33 4.03 41.70
C LYS A 509 13.42 4.28 40.67
N GLU A 510 14.35 3.38 40.56
CA GLU A 510 15.42 3.43 39.55
C GLU A 510 14.86 3.10 38.18
N ILE A 511 15.14 3.96 37.19
CA ILE A 511 14.91 3.73 35.79
C ILE A 511 16.10 2.97 35.21
N ASP A 512 17.30 3.48 35.48
CA ASP A 512 18.59 2.88 35.13
C ASP A 512 19.68 3.30 36.14
N SER A 513 20.93 3.07 35.78
CA SER A 513 22.09 3.44 36.65
C SER A 513 22.35 4.96 36.75
N SER A 514 21.65 5.78 35.94
CA SER A 514 21.84 7.22 35.84
C SER A 514 20.61 8.05 36.22
N ILE A 515 19.43 7.44 36.31
CA ILE A 515 18.14 8.11 36.51
C ILE A 515 17.27 7.33 37.49
N ALA A 516 16.69 8.04 38.48
CA ALA A 516 15.63 7.54 39.35
C ALA A 516 14.52 8.58 39.48
N ILE A 517 13.29 8.13 39.75
CA ILE A 517 12.13 9.02 39.97
C ILE A 517 11.43 8.70 41.27
N LYS A 518 10.82 9.73 41.87
CA LYS A 518 9.90 9.57 42.98
C LYS A 518 8.64 10.38 42.69
N VAL A 519 7.50 9.69 42.66
CA VAL A 519 6.20 10.29 42.35
C VAL A 519 5.33 10.26 43.59
N TYR A 520 4.65 11.36 43.86
CA TYR A 520 3.77 11.46 45.01
C TYR A 520 2.60 12.41 44.76
N LYS A 521 1.52 12.27 45.51
CA LYS A 521 0.35 13.14 45.42
C LYS A 521 0.71 14.54 45.94
N SER A 522 0.34 15.58 45.18
CA SER A 522 0.49 16.96 45.61
C SER A 522 -0.38 17.26 46.82
N LYS A 523 0.16 18.07 47.73
CA LYS A 523 -0.52 18.58 48.94
C LYS A 523 -1.15 19.96 48.72
N HIS A 524 -0.90 20.59 47.59
CA HIS A 524 -1.36 21.93 47.26
C HIS A 524 -2.79 21.96 46.76
N GLN A 525 -3.40 23.14 46.74
CA GLN A 525 -4.73 23.33 46.17
C GLN A 525 -4.69 23.29 44.65
N LYS A 526 -5.83 22.90 44.03
CA LYS A 526 -5.98 22.77 42.60
C LYS A 526 -6.45 24.08 41.98
N CYS A 527 -5.75 24.56 40.96
CA CYS A 527 -6.21 25.66 40.12
C CYS A 527 -7.42 25.22 39.28
N VAL A 528 -8.53 25.96 39.32
CA VAL A 528 -9.76 25.60 38.60
C VAL A 528 -9.62 25.73 37.08
N ARG A 529 -8.63 26.48 36.59
CA ARG A 529 -8.42 26.70 35.14
C ARG A 529 -7.44 25.70 34.53
N CYS A 530 -6.22 25.60 35.04
CA CYS A 530 -5.20 24.71 34.46
C CYS A 530 -5.10 23.34 35.12
N TRP A 531 -5.79 23.17 36.25
CA TRP A 531 -5.85 21.95 37.07
C TRP A 531 -4.55 21.52 37.76
N HIS A 532 -3.47 22.31 37.65
CA HIS A 532 -2.27 22.07 38.45
C HIS A 532 -2.53 22.39 39.92
N HIS A 533 -1.89 21.63 40.78
CA HIS A 533 -1.86 21.92 42.23
C HIS A 533 -0.67 22.82 42.55
N ARG A 534 -0.95 24.02 43.07
CA ARG A 534 0.10 25.05 43.27
C ARG A 534 0.00 25.70 44.62
N PRO A 535 1.18 26.04 45.25
CA PRO A 535 1.21 26.63 46.60
C PRO A 535 0.65 28.05 46.68
N GLU A 536 0.67 28.80 45.56
CA GLU A 536 0.24 30.20 45.51
C GLU A 536 -1.31 30.36 45.40
N ILE A 537 -2.06 29.30 45.21
CA ILE A 537 -3.53 29.36 45.13
C ILE A 537 -4.12 29.79 46.46
N GLY A 538 -5.03 30.77 46.43
CA GLY A 538 -5.61 31.40 47.59
C GLY A 538 -4.90 32.70 48.04
N GLN A 539 -3.77 33.06 47.39
CA GLN A 539 -3.03 34.26 47.73
C GLN A 539 -3.48 35.50 46.94
N ASN A 540 -4.02 35.33 45.74
CA ASN A 540 -4.51 36.44 44.94
C ASN A 540 -5.93 36.80 45.33
N LYS A 541 -6.16 38.04 45.83
CA LYS A 541 -7.47 38.50 46.29
C LYS A 541 -8.53 38.64 45.18
N MET A 542 -8.12 38.87 43.92
CA MET A 542 -9.03 39.03 42.77
C MET A 542 -9.36 37.69 42.12
N HIS A 543 -8.43 36.71 42.18
CA HIS A 543 -8.51 35.41 41.56
C HIS A 543 -8.06 34.33 42.55
N ASN A 544 -8.84 34.12 43.60
CA ASN A 544 -8.48 33.28 44.74
C ASN A 544 -8.34 31.79 44.42
N ASP A 545 -8.93 31.34 43.31
CA ASP A 545 -8.96 29.95 42.85
C ASP A 545 -8.02 29.67 41.67
N LEU A 546 -7.24 30.70 41.23
CA LEU A 546 -6.27 30.58 40.14
C LEU A 546 -4.83 30.59 40.68
N CYS A 547 -3.94 29.87 40.01
CA CYS A 547 -2.51 29.98 40.19
C CYS A 547 -1.96 31.27 39.52
N ASP A 548 -0.79 31.75 39.92
CA ASP A 548 -0.19 32.97 39.39
C ASP A 548 -0.04 32.99 37.88
N ARG A 549 0.35 31.87 37.30
CA ARG A 549 0.40 31.68 35.83
C ARG A 549 -0.95 31.92 35.16
N CYS A 550 -2.02 31.37 35.71
CA CYS A 550 -3.36 31.55 35.15
C CYS A 550 -3.86 32.99 35.32
N VAL A 551 -3.51 33.65 36.41
CA VAL A 551 -3.77 35.07 36.60
C VAL A 551 -3.05 35.90 35.54
N GLU A 552 -1.76 35.62 35.29
CA GLU A 552 -0.98 36.31 34.25
C GLU A 552 -1.59 36.11 32.85
N ASN A 553 -2.05 34.90 32.53
CA ASN A 553 -2.70 34.59 31.22
C ASN A 553 -4.10 35.21 31.07
N VAL A 554 -4.82 35.49 32.17
CA VAL A 554 -6.19 36.03 32.13
C VAL A 554 -6.18 37.55 32.20
N SER A 555 -5.33 38.11 33.03
CA SER A 555 -5.36 39.55 33.41
C SER A 555 -4.05 40.29 33.15
N GLY A 556 -2.95 39.59 32.89
CA GLY A 556 -1.63 40.12 32.63
C GLY A 556 -1.24 40.14 31.16
N LYS A 557 0.07 40.13 30.91
CA LYS A 557 0.69 40.13 29.57
C LYS A 557 0.80 38.72 28.98
N GLY A 558 0.42 37.71 29.72
CA GLY A 558 0.61 36.31 29.36
C GLY A 558 1.96 35.74 29.78
N GLU A 559 2.00 34.44 29.97
CA GLU A 559 3.22 33.72 30.30
C GLU A 559 4.19 33.65 29.13
N ASN A 560 5.48 33.60 29.43
CA ASN A 560 6.51 33.34 28.44
C ASN A 560 6.98 31.87 28.57
N ARG A 561 7.09 31.18 27.44
CA ARG A 561 7.66 29.83 27.33
C ARG A 561 8.71 29.78 26.24
N VAL A 562 9.68 28.89 26.42
CA VAL A 562 10.81 28.72 25.52
C VAL A 562 10.87 27.27 25.03
N PHE A 563 10.47 26.33 25.87
CA PHE A 563 10.71 24.92 25.63
C PHE A 563 9.42 24.16 25.23
N ALA A 564 8.34 24.25 26.05
CA ALA A 564 7.15 23.41 25.89
C ALA A 564 5.81 24.14 26.10
#